data_ca84f758e1cc7bebb848b22417f18bf3
#
_entry.id   ca84f758e1cc7bebb848b22417f18bf3
#
_cell.length_a   1.000
_cell.length_b   1.000
_cell.length_c   1.000
_cell.angle_alpha   90.00
_cell.angle_beta   90.00
_cell.angle_gamma   90.00
#
_symmetry.space_group_name_H-M   'P 1'
#
loop_
_entity.id
_entity.type
_entity.pdbx_description
1 polymer ?
#
loop_
_entity_poly.entity_id
_entity_poly.type
_entity_poly.pdbx_seq_one_letter_code
_entity_poly.pdbx_strand_id
1 'polypeptide(L)'
;VWSGANVSGIDLNHFCELRGHFDHEGAMRSIYEAVRGSAYEIIERKGATYYGIAMAVARIAECIVKDEHAVLPVSVQPSGAYGLDGLALSLPAVVGAGGVETVLEIPLSSAEREALLASAAQLHEVLDTLSLPGLTPALS
;
A
#
# COMPACT_ATOMS: atom_id res chain seq x y z
N VAL A 1 6.66 3.43 -0.47
CA VAL A 1 6.83 4.91 -0.49
C VAL A 1 8.01 5.28 0.39
N TRP A 2 9.15 5.58 -0.24
CA TRP A 2 10.38 5.94 0.47
C TRP A 2 10.45 7.42 0.82
N SER A 3 9.79 8.28 0.02
CA SER A 3 9.87 9.75 0.18
C SER A 3 9.33 10.26 1.52
N GLY A 4 8.43 9.52 2.16
CA GLY A 4 7.91 9.84 3.49
C GLY A 4 8.53 9.02 4.62
N ALA A 5 9.54 8.17 4.32
CA ALA A 5 10.15 7.32 5.33
C ALA A 5 11.01 8.13 6.30
N ASN A 6 10.85 7.87 7.59
CA ASN A 6 11.62 8.56 8.62
C ASN A 6 11.96 7.63 9.80
N VAL A 7 12.99 8.00 10.54
CA VAL A 7 13.38 7.35 11.80
C VAL A 7 13.29 8.38 12.92
N SER A 8 12.32 8.24 13.79
CA SER A 8 12.07 9.19 14.90
C SER A 8 11.94 10.66 14.43
N GLY A 9 11.27 10.87 13.29
CA GLY A 9 11.06 12.21 12.72
C GLY A 9 12.21 12.74 11.87
N ILE A 10 13.33 12.03 11.77
CA ILE A 10 14.44 12.37 10.88
C ILE A 10 14.20 11.69 9.52
N ASP A 11 14.25 12.45 8.43
CA ASP A 11 14.17 11.90 7.08
C ASP A 11 15.13 10.74 6.88
N LEU A 12 14.72 9.69 6.18
CA LEU A 12 15.49 8.46 6.04
C LEU A 12 16.85 8.70 5.38
N ASN A 13 16.92 9.55 4.36
CA ASN A 13 18.18 9.84 3.66
C ASN A 13 19.14 10.55 4.61
N HIS A 14 18.64 11.56 5.31
CA HIS A 14 19.43 12.27 6.30
C HIS A 14 19.90 11.36 7.46
N PHE A 15 19.03 10.47 7.93
CA PHE A 15 19.40 9.47 8.94
C PHE A 15 20.51 8.54 8.44
N CYS A 16 20.44 8.07 7.19
CA CYS A 16 21.47 7.23 6.58
C CYS A 16 22.81 7.97 6.49
N GLU A 17 22.79 9.24 6.07
CA GLU A 17 24.00 10.10 6.01
C GLU A 17 24.64 10.26 7.39
N LEU A 18 23.86 10.56 8.42
CA LEU A 18 24.32 10.67 9.81
C LEU A 18 25.00 9.39 10.32
N ARG A 19 24.58 8.24 9.78
CA ARG A 19 25.14 6.92 10.10
C ARG A 19 26.32 6.53 9.20
N GLY A 20 26.71 7.38 8.25
CA GLY A 20 27.79 7.11 7.28
C GLY A 20 27.40 6.13 6.17
N HIS A 21 26.12 5.94 5.91
CA HIS A 21 25.59 5.12 4.83
C HIS A 21 25.23 5.99 3.63
N PHE A 22 26.18 6.20 2.72
CA PHE A 22 26.01 7.10 1.58
C PHE A 22 25.40 6.43 0.34
N ASP A 23 25.42 5.09 0.25
CA ASP A 23 24.76 4.31 -0.82
C ASP A 23 23.39 3.78 -0.35
N HIS A 24 22.56 4.67 0.18
CA HIS A 24 21.23 4.31 0.65
C HIS A 24 20.26 3.98 -0.49
N GLU A 25 20.41 4.60 -1.67
CA GLU A 25 19.55 4.30 -2.82
C GLU A 25 19.74 2.88 -3.33
N GLY A 26 20.99 2.40 -3.42
CA GLY A 26 21.28 1.01 -3.77
C GLY A 26 20.71 0.02 -2.76
N ALA A 27 20.84 0.33 -1.47
CA ALA A 27 20.27 -0.48 -0.39
C ALA A 27 18.73 -0.52 -0.45
N MET A 28 18.07 0.63 -0.64
CA MET A 28 16.61 0.71 -0.76
C MET A 28 16.09 -0.07 -1.97
N ARG A 29 16.79 0.02 -3.11
CA ARG A 29 16.44 -0.76 -4.31
C ARG A 29 16.57 -2.25 -4.06
N SER A 30 17.65 -2.69 -3.43
CA SER A 30 17.87 -4.10 -3.07
C SER A 30 16.78 -4.63 -2.14
N ILE A 31 16.38 -3.85 -1.14
CA ILE A 31 15.28 -4.20 -0.23
C ILE A 31 13.96 -4.29 -1.00
N TYR A 32 13.67 -3.32 -1.88
CA TYR A 32 12.47 -3.32 -2.69
C TYR A 32 12.36 -4.58 -3.56
N GLU A 33 13.43 -4.95 -4.26
CA GLU A 33 13.46 -6.15 -5.11
C GLU A 33 13.30 -7.44 -4.27
N ALA A 34 13.97 -7.53 -3.13
CA ALA A 34 13.85 -8.66 -2.22
C ALA A 34 12.40 -8.82 -1.70
N VAL A 35 11.76 -7.72 -1.29
CA VAL A 35 10.36 -7.73 -0.82
C VAL A 35 9.41 -8.12 -1.95
N ARG A 36 9.59 -7.54 -3.15
CA ARG A 36 8.77 -7.84 -4.32
C ARG A 36 8.85 -9.32 -4.72
N GLY A 37 10.05 -9.91 -4.64
CA GLY A 37 10.28 -11.32 -4.96
C GLY A 37 9.88 -12.32 -3.87
N SER A 38 9.74 -11.86 -2.62
CA SER A 38 9.60 -12.73 -1.44
C SER A 38 8.40 -13.69 -1.50
N ALA A 39 7.27 -13.25 -2.03
CA ALA A 39 6.07 -14.07 -2.14
C ALA A 39 6.30 -15.28 -3.08
N TYR A 40 6.96 -15.06 -4.21
CA TYR A 40 7.27 -16.12 -5.16
C TYR A 40 8.25 -17.14 -4.57
N GLU A 41 9.27 -16.68 -3.86
CA GLU A 41 10.22 -17.56 -3.16
C GLU A 41 9.53 -18.42 -2.08
N ILE A 42 8.60 -17.84 -1.32
CA ILE A 42 7.82 -18.58 -0.32
C ILE A 42 6.92 -19.63 -0.99
N ILE A 43 6.25 -19.27 -2.10
CA ILE A 43 5.39 -20.19 -2.86
C ILE A 43 6.21 -21.34 -3.42
N GLU A 44 7.38 -21.07 -4.00
CA GLU A 44 8.28 -22.08 -4.52
C GLU A 44 8.73 -23.09 -3.44
N ARG A 45 9.05 -22.59 -2.23
CA ARG A 45 9.55 -23.43 -1.13
C ARG A 45 8.46 -24.14 -0.34
N LYS A 46 7.25 -23.54 -0.20
CA LYS A 46 6.18 -24.03 0.69
C LYS A 46 4.85 -24.30 -0.02
N GLY A 47 4.76 -24.03 -1.32
CA GLY A 47 3.55 -24.19 -2.13
C GLY A 47 2.52 -23.07 -1.97
N ALA A 48 2.57 -22.26 -0.92
CA ALA A 48 1.65 -21.16 -0.69
C ALA A 48 2.21 -20.14 0.33
N THR A 49 1.62 -18.93 0.32
CA THR A 49 1.83 -17.90 1.36
C THR A 49 0.58 -17.79 2.21
N TYR A 50 0.66 -17.98 3.52
CA TYR A 50 -0.49 -17.88 4.44
C TYR A 50 -0.16 -17.29 5.81
N TYR A 51 1.03 -17.48 6.36
CA TYR A 51 1.35 -16.95 7.69
C TYR A 51 1.38 -15.42 7.72
N GLY A 52 1.98 -14.77 6.72
CA GLY A 52 2.04 -13.32 6.63
C GLY A 52 0.66 -12.70 6.53
N ILE A 53 -0.21 -13.26 5.67
CA ILE A 53 -1.58 -12.77 5.51
C ILE A 53 -2.42 -13.03 6.76
N ALA A 54 -2.23 -14.17 7.44
CA ALA A 54 -2.93 -14.46 8.69
C ALA A 54 -2.59 -13.42 9.77
N MET A 55 -1.33 -13.02 9.89
CA MET A 55 -0.90 -11.98 10.82
C MET A 55 -1.46 -10.60 10.44
N ALA A 56 -1.51 -10.27 9.16
CA ALA A 56 -2.12 -9.02 8.68
C ALA A 56 -3.62 -8.97 9.00
N VAL A 57 -4.35 -10.07 8.74
CA VAL A 57 -5.78 -10.18 9.07
C VAL A 57 -6.01 -10.09 10.57
N ALA A 58 -5.19 -10.78 11.39
CA ALA A 58 -5.28 -10.71 12.84
C ALA A 58 -5.05 -9.29 13.35
N ARG A 59 -4.08 -8.54 12.78
CA ARG A 59 -3.81 -7.14 13.15
C ARG A 59 -4.97 -6.22 12.81
N ILE A 60 -5.58 -6.38 11.63
CA ILE A 60 -6.76 -5.59 11.25
C ILE A 60 -7.94 -5.92 12.18
N ALA A 61 -8.20 -7.20 12.43
CA ALA A 61 -9.27 -7.63 13.33
C ALA A 61 -9.09 -7.09 14.74
N GLU A 62 -7.86 -7.14 15.28
CA GLU A 62 -7.52 -6.56 16.58
C GLU A 62 -7.82 -5.06 16.64
N CYS A 63 -7.41 -4.32 15.61
CA CYS A 63 -7.66 -2.89 15.49
C CYS A 63 -9.16 -2.55 15.54
N ILE A 64 -9.97 -3.32 14.81
CA ILE A 64 -11.43 -3.15 14.78
C ILE A 64 -12.05 -3.48 16.15
N VAL A 65 -11.69 -4.63 16.73
CA VAL A 65 -12.28 -5.10 18.00
C VAL A 65 -11.92 -4.16 19.15
N LYS A 66 -10.71 -3.61 19.14
CA LYS A 66 -10.23 -2.68 20.18
C LYS A 66 -10.55 -1.22 19.92
N ASP A 67 -11.13 -0.89 18.77
CA ASP A 67 -11.40 0.49 18.32
C ASP A 67 -10.16 1.39 18.37
N GLU A 68 -9.05 0.89 17.82
CA GLU A 68 -7.75 1.54 18.00
C GLU A 68 -7.56 2.83 17.19
N HIS A 69 -8.36 3.07 16.14
CA HIS A 69 -8.17 4.17 15.17
C HIS A 69 -6.74 4.21 14.62
N ALA A 70 -6.17 3.03 14.33
CA ALA A 70 -4.81 2.91 13.84
C ALA A 70 -4.74 3.14 12.32
N VAL A 71 -3.62 3.70 11.88
CA VAL A 71 -3.33 3.85 10.44
C VAL A 71 -2.78 2.52 9.91
N LEU A 72 -3.52 1.89 9.02
CA LEU A 72 -3.16 0.62 8.40
C LEU A 72 -3.22 0.74 6.86
N PRO A 73 -2.30 0.09 6.13
CA PRO A 73 -2.39 -0.03 4.67
C PRO A 73 -3.42 -1.10 4.32
N VAL A 74 -4.61 -0.68 3.94
CA VAL A 74 -5.73 -1.59 3.59
C VAL A 74 -6.28 -1.26 2.21
N SER A 75 -6.85 -2.26 1.54
CA SER A 75 -7.50 -2.07 0.24
C SER A 75 -8.84 -1.38 0.44
N VAL A 76 -8.97 -0.19 -0.14
CA VAL A 76 -10.14 0.70 -0.02
C VAL A 76 -10.52 1.29 -1.36
N GLN A 77 -11.76 1.73 -1.50
CA GLN A 77 -12.16 2.64 -2.57
C GLN A 77 -11.76 4.06 -2.17
N PRO A 78 -10.90 4.75 -2.93
CA PRO A 78 -10.29 5.99 -2.51
C PRO A 78 -11.22 7.20 -2.46
N SER A 79 -12.40 7.16 -3.09
CA SER A 79 -13.40 8.24 -3.09
C SER A 79 -12.80 9.62 -3.37
N GLY A 80 -12.03 9.74 -4.45
CA GLY A 80 -11.36 10.97 -4.86
C GLY A 80 -9.94 11.16 -4.33
N ALA A 81 -9.49 10.38 -3.33
CA ALA A 81 -8.11 10.49 -2.84
C ALA A 81 -7.11 10.23 -3.97
N TYR A 82 -6.10 11.07 -4.09
CA TYR A 82 -5.14 11.13 -5.21
C TYR A 82 -5.77 11.35 -6.60
N GLY A 83 -7.05 11.74 -6.68
CA GLY A 83 -7.82 11.84 -7.92
C GLY A 83 -8.28 10.48 -8.46
N LEU A 84 -8.37 9.45 -7.61
CA LEU A 84 -8.73 8.09 -7.98
C LEU A 84 -10.14 7.74 -7.50
N ASP A 85 -10.92 7.12 -8.39
CA ASP A 85 -12.26 6.63 -8.11
C ASP A 85 -12.54 5.32 -8.87
N GLY A 86 -13.60 4.61 -8.50
CA GLY A 86 -14.11 3.45 -9.23
C GLY A 86 -13.24 2.18 -9.17
N LEU A 87 -12.25 2.15 -8.29
CA LEU A 87 -11.36 1.00 -8.10
C LEU A 87 -11.04 0.81 -6.62
N ALA A 88 -10.50 -0.34 -6.26
CA ALA A 88 -9.98 -0.59 -4.92
C ALA A 88 -8.46 -0.81 -4.98
N LEU A 89 -7.73 -0.08 -4.15
CA LEU A 89 -6.29 -0.26 -4.00
C LEU A 89 -5.84 -0.01 -2.56
N SER A 90 -4.64 -0.46 -2.23
CA SER A 90 -4.12 -0.32 -0.87
C SER A 90 -3.60 1.08 -0.63
N LEU A 91 -4.25 1.78 0.30
CA LEU A 91 -3.87 3.12 0.76
C LEU A 91 -3.79 3.15 2.29
N PRO A 92 -3.00 4.06 2.87
CA PRO A 92 -3.06 4.32 4.30
C PRO A 92 -4.45 4.80 4.70
N ALA A 93 -5.07 4.12 5.66
CA ALA A 93 -6.39 4.49 6.15
C ALA A 93 -6.47 4.35 7.67
N VAL A 94 -7.27 5.20 8.30
CA VAL A 94 -7.64 5.06 9.71
C VAL A 94 -8.69 3.97 9.81
N VAL A 95 -8.42 2.97 10.65
CA VAL A 95 -9.30 1.83 10.90
C VAL A 95 -9.70 1.82 12.37
N GLY A 96 -11.00 1.80 12.62
CA GLY A 96 -11.60 1.71 13.95
C GLY A 96 -12.71 0.65 13.99
N ALA A 97 -13.58 0.68 15.01
CA ALA A 97 -14.66 -0.28 15.20
C ALA A 97 -15.63 -0.35 14.01
N GLY A 98 -15.85 0.77 13.30
CA GLY A 98 -16.68 0.86 12.09
C GLY A 98 -16.01 0.35 10.81
N GLY A 99 -14.77 -0.10 10.86
CA GLY A 99 -13.94 -0.41 9.71
C GLY A 99 -13.10 0.79 9.27
N VAL A 100 -13.01 1.04 7.96
CA VAL A 100 -12.28 2.20 7.42
C VAL A 100 -13.07 3.48 7.65
N GLU A 101 -12.47 4.43 8.35
CA GLU A 101 -13.07 5.73 8.68
C GLU A 101 -12.61 6.83 7.74
N THR A 102 -11.32 6.86 7.42
CA THR A 102 -10.72 7.91 6.59
C THR A 102 -9.53 7.34 5.82
N VAL A 103 -9.48 7.64 4.52
CA VAL A 103 -8.30 7.41 3.68
C VAL A 103 -7.36 8.60 3.83
N LEU A 104 -6.09 8.34 4.08
CA LEU A 104 -5.09 9.38 4.27
C LEU A 104 -4.29 9.61 2.97
N GLU A 105 -4.30 10.84 2.48
CA GLU A 105 -3.40 11.26 1.43
C GLU A 105 -2.05 11.68 2.03
N ILE A 106 -1.06 10.80 1.91
CA ILE A 106 0.30 11.13 2.33
C ILE A 106 1.05 11.83 1.18
N PRO A 107 2.00 12.72 1.47
CA PRO A 107 2.85 13.31 0.45
C PRO A 107 3.61 12.22 -0.32
N LEU A 108 3.57 12.28 -1.65
CA LEU A 108 4.28 11.39 -2.56
C LEU A 108 5.25 12.22 -3.40
N SER A 109 6.42 11.67 -3.69
CA SER A 109 7.27 12.23 -4.75
C SER A 109 6.59 12.10 -6.11
N SER A 110 7.04 12.88 -7.10
CA SER A 110 6.49 12.82 -8.46
C SER A 110 6.53 11.40 -9.03
N ALA A 111 7.64 10.70 -8.86
CA ALA A 111 7.83 9.33 -9.33
C ALA A 111 6.88 8.34 -8.62
N GLU A 112 6.66 8.50 -7.32
CA GLU A 112 5.73 7.64 -6.55
C GLU A 112 4.28 7.90 -6.95
N ARG A 113 3.93 9.17 -7.20
CA ARG A 113 2.60 9.52 -7.70
C ARG A 113 2.34 8.95 -9.11
N GLU A 114 3.31 9.06 -10.00
CA GLU A 114 3.23 8.45 -11.33
C GLU A 114 3.07 6.93 -11.25
N ALA A 115 3.83 6.27 -10.39
CA ALA A 115 3.71 4.82 -10.17
C ALA A 115 2.34 4.41 -9.61
N LEU A 116 1.77 5.20 -8.68
CA LEU A 116 0.42 4.98 -8.16
C LEU A 116 -0.63 5.10 -9.26
N LEU A 117 -0.57 6.16 -10.07
CA LEU A 117 -1.50 6.38 -11.17
C LEU A 117 -1.38 5.29 -12.27
N ALA A 118 -0.16 4.86 -12.59
CA ALA A 118 0.07 3.75 -13.52
C ALA A 118 -0.51 2.43 -13.00
N SER A 119 -0.37 2.15 -11.70
CA SER A 119 -0.98 0.97 -11.07
C SER A 119 -2.52 1.03 -11.12
N ALA A 120 -3.10 2.21 -10.85
CA ALA A 120 -4.55 2.42 -10.94
C ALA A 120 -5.06 2.22 -12.38
N ALA A 121 -4.34 2.74 -13.38
CA ALA A 121 -4.69 2.55 -14.79
C ALA A 121 -4.71 1.06 -15.19
N GLN A 122 -3.70 0.29 -14.76
CA GLN A 122 -3.67 -1.16 -15.01
C GLN A 122 -4.87 -1.88 -14.37
N LEU A 123 -5.29 -1.46 -13.17
CA LEU A 123 -6.46 -2.05 -12.51
C LEU A 123 -7.75 -1.69 -13.28
N HIS A 124 -7.90 -0.47 -13.78
CA HIS A 124 -9.03 -0.09 -14.62
C HIS A 124 -9.08 -0.91 -15.90
N GLU A 125 -7.96 -1.08 -16.60
CA GLU A 125 -7.90 -1.95 -17.80
C GLU A 125 -8.40 -3.37 -17.51
N VAL A 126 -8.01 -3.94 -16.38
CA VAL A 126 -8.49 -5.27 -15.97
C VAL A 126 -9.98 -5.25 -15.65
N LEU A 127 -10.46 -4.25 -14.90
CA LEU A 127 -11.89 -4.11 -14.58
C LEU A 127 -12.76 -3.98 -15.83
N ASP A 128 -12.31 -3.23 -16.82
CA ASP A 128 -13.02 -3.05 -18.11
C ASP A 128 -13.15 -4.35 -18.90
N THR A 129 -12.21 -5.30 -18.70
CA THR A 129 -12.30 -6.63 -19.33
C THR A 129 -13.30 -7.55 -18.63
N LEU A 130 -13.67 -7.25 -17.38
CA LEU A 130 -14.60 -8.05 -16.59
C LEU A 130 -16.04 -7.63 -16.88
N SER A 131 -16.76 -8.41 -17.71
CA SER A 131 -18.20 -8.24 -17.90
C SER A 131 -18.94 -8.70 -16.65
N LEU A 132 -19.03 -7.87 -15.63
CA LEU A 132 -19.78 -8.18 -14.41
C LEU A 132 -21.23 -7.72 -14.58
N PRO A 133 -22.23 -8.65 -14.54
CA PRO A 133 -23.64 -8.27 -14.62
C PRO A 133 -24.00 -7.38 -13.43
N GLY A 134 -24.39 -6.13 -13.71
CA GLY A 134 -24.85 -5.18 -12.69
C GLY A 134 -23.83 -4.12 -12.26
N LEU A 135 -22.58 -4.16 -12.73
CA LEU A 135 -21.63 -3.06 -12.60
C LEU A 135 -21.57 -2.31 -13.94
N THR A 136 -22.46 -1.39 -14.13
CA THR A 136 -22.28 -0.36 -15.18
C THR A 136 -21.28 0.66 -14.63
N PRO A 137 -20.16 0.94 -15.32
CA PRO A 137 -19.32 2.06 -14.93
C PRO A 137 -20.18 3.33 -15.01
N ALA A 138 -20.26 4.06 -13.91
CA ALA A 138 -20.85 5.39 -13.90
C ALA A 138 -19.87 6.31 -14.66
N LEU A 139 -20.03 6.34 -15.99
CA LEU A 139 -19.43 7.36 -16.84
C LEU A 139 -20.26 8.63 -16.68
N SER A 140 -19.77 9.58 -15.94
CA SER A 140 -20.14 10.99 -16.06
C SER A 140 -18.97 11.88 -15.68
#